data_b008131740edd4f7cee4fc69326ba45a
#
_entry.id   b008131740edd4f7cee4fc69326ba45a
#
_cell.length_a   1.000
_cell.length_b   1.000
_cell.length_c   1.000
_cell.angle_alpha   90.00
_cell.angle_beta   90.00
_cell.angle_gamma   90.00
#
_symmetry.space_group_name_H-M   'P 1'
#
loop_
_entity.id
_entity.type
_entity.pdbx_description
1 polymer ?
#
loop_
_entity_poly.entity_id
_entity_poly.type
_entity_poly.pdbx_seq_one_letter_code
_entity_poly.pdbx_strand_id
1 'polypeptide(L)'
;VMQDTITYDFSGLSYAAKTGKGFEYQLFLPLYNSVSWLEIGVPENTSFRFLPVSQEKPLVIYGTSIAQGACASRPGMAWGNILNRKSEHPVINLGFSGNGKLESELFDLLSEIDAKLFIIDCMPNLPGKSAEVIYDRTLKGVKKLRETSKAPILLVEHDGYANDVTSEKAEESYRVANTELRKAYNTLQEEQIPDIYYLTKEEIGIPADGMVDGVHSTDLGMQQYADSYLKKIREILHEKNEGPTSCIPCKQQRDSYDWYARHEEILKLNRENAPEIIMIGNSI
;
A
#
# COMPACT_ATOMS: atom_id res chain seq x y z
N VAL A 1 -25.08 -20.66 -9.55
CA VAL A 1 -24.24 -21.70 -8.91
C VAL A 1 -22.85 -21.12 -8.82
N MET A 2 -22.36 -20.82 -7.62
CA MET A 2 -20.95 -20.46 -7.44
C MET A 2 -20.13 -21.72 -7.80
N GLN A 3 -19.15 -21.56 -8.66
CA GLN A 3 -18.16 -22.61 -8.86
C GLN A 3 -17.25 -22.62 -7.63
N ASP A 4 -17.06 -23.77 -7.03
CA ASP A 4 -16.17 -23.94 -5.87
C ASP A 4 -14.68 -23.78 -6.23
N THR A 5 -14.36 -23.79 -7.52
CA THR A 5 -13.00 -23.66 -8.05
C THR A 5 -12.98 -22.64 -9.18
N ILE A 6 -12.04 -21.70 -9.10
CA ILE A 6 -11.78 -20.71 -10.14
C ILE A 6 -10.43 -21.03 -10.78
N THR A 7 -10.39 -21.16 -12.09
CA THR A 7 -9.15 -21.37 -12.86
C THR A 7 -8.80 -20.11 -13.63
N TYR A 8 -7.56 -19.70 -13.52
CA TYR A 8 -6.98 -18.60 -14.31
C TYR A 8 -5.89 -19.16 -15.23
N ASP A 9 -6.04 -18.93 -16.53
CA ASP A 9 -5.03 -19.25 -17.53
C ASP A 9 -4.24 -17.99 -17.91
N PHE A 10 -2.93 -18.08 -17.81
CA PHE A 10 -2.00 -17.03 -18.24
C PHE A 10 -1.22 -17.54 -19.46
N SER A 11 -1.68 -17.20 -20.65
CA SER A 11 -1.00 -17.57 -21.90
C SER A 11 0.01 -16.48 -22.32
N GLY A 12 0.90 -16.81 -23.25
CA GLY A 12 1.83 -15.85 -23.85
C GLY A 12 3.06 -15.50 -23.00
N LEU A 13 3.34 -16.27 -21.94
CA LEU A 13 4.49 -16.07 -21.06
C LEU A 13 5.83 -16.55 -21.64
N SER A 14 5.86 -16.94 -22.92
CA SER A 14 7.02 -17.49 -23.61
C SER A 14 8.18 -16.50 -23.83
N TYR A 15 7.97 -15.21 -23.55
CA TYR A 15 9.02 -14.18 -23.74
C TYR A 15 10.23 -14.37 -22.82
N ALA A 16 10.05 -14.96 -21.65
CA ALA A 16 11.14 -15.30 -20.72
C ALA A 16 12.17 -16.24 -21.32
N ALA A 17 11.74 -17.17 -22.18
CA ALA A 17 12.62 -18.11 -22.84
C ALA A 17 13.62 -17.43 -23.81
N LYS A 18 13.24 -16.27 -24.39
CA LYS A 18 14.09 -15.51 -25.32
C LYS A 18 15.20 -14.72 -24.61
N THR A 19 14.99 -14.32 -23.36
CA THR A 19 15.93 -13.47 -22.60
C THR A 19 16.89 -14.26 -21.73
N GLY A 20 16.67 -15.56 -21.55
CA GLY A 20 17.42 -16.42 -20.62
C GLY A 20 17.24 -16.07 -19.14
N LYS A 21 16.35 -15.10 -18.84
CA LYS A 21 15.98 -14.69 -17.48
C LYS A 21 14.62 -15.30 -17.14
N GLY A 22 14.47 -15.85 -15.93
CA GLY A 22 13.18 -16.26 -15.43
C GLY A 22 12.29 -15.06 -15.11
N PHE A 23 11.00 -15.33 -14.90
CA PHE A 23 10.06 -14.35 -14.33
C PHE A 23 9.78 -14.70 -12.87
N GLU A 24 9.61 -13.67 -12.05
CA GLU A 24 9.03 -13.78 -10.74
C GLU A 24 7.54 -13.45 -10.85
N TYR A 25 6.70 -14.32 -10.28
CA TYR A 25 5.26 -14.15 -10.22
C TYR A 25 4.83 -13.99 -8.77
N GLN A 26 4.08 -12.92 -8.49
CA GLN A 26 3.46 -12.71 -7.20
C GLN A 26 1.97 -12.99 -7.30
N LEU A 27 1.48 -13.95 -6.53
CA LEU A 27 0.06 -14.26 -6.43
C LEU A 27 -0.51 -13.56 -5.20
N PHE A 28 -1.45 -12.65 -5.42
CA PHE A 28 -2.22 -12.00 -4.35
C PHE A 28 -3.53 -12.75 -4.14
N LEU A 29 -3.70 -13.29 -2.95
CA LEU A 29 -4.91 -14.01 -2.56
C LEU A 29 -6.09 -13.05 -2.32
N PRO A 30 -7.37 -13.53 -2.36
CA PRO A 30 -8.53 -12.70 -2.08
C PRO A 30 -8.43 -11.99 -0.73
N LEU A 31 -8.89 -10.72 -0.67
CA LEU A 31 -8.77 -9.86 0.51
C LEU A 31 -9.81 -10.18 1.59
N TYR A 32 -10.96 -10.73 1.20
CA TYR A 32 -12.12 -10.96 2.09
C TYR A 32 -12.59 -12.41 2.12
N ASN A 33 -12.01 -13.29 1.28
CA ASN A 33 -12.38 -14.69 1.20
C ASN A 33 -11.18 -15.55 1.58
N SER A 34 -11.42 -16.61 2.33
CA SER A 34 -10.40 -17.62 2.59
C SER A 34 -10.16 -18.50 1.36
N VAL A 35 -8.92 -18.95 1.19
CA VAL A 35 -8.53 -19.92 0.17
C VAL A 35 -8.23 -21.23 0.89
N SER A 36 -9.02 -22.26 0.61
CA SER A 36 -8.84 -23.59 1.22
C SER A 36 -7.97 -24.51 0.38
N TRP A 37 -7.81 -24.21 -0.90
CA TRP A 37 -7.03 -25.01 -1.83
C TRP A 37 -6.46 -24.13 -2.95
N LEU A 38 -5.22 -24.41 -3.36
CA LEU A 38 -4.51 -23.72 -4.43
C LEU A 38 -3.63 -24.71 -5.17
N GLU A 39 -3.72 -24.73 -6.49
CA GLU A 39 -2.78 -25.42 -7.38
C GLU A 39 -2.18 -24.46 -8.40
N ILE A 40 -0.90 -24.70 -8.75
CA ILE A 40 -0.21 -23.96 -9.80
C ILE A 40 0.20 -24.96 -10.87
N GLY A 41 -0.37 -24.80 -12.07
CA GLY A 41 0.00 -25.59 -13.26
C GLY A 41 1.05 -24.85 -14.08
N VAL A 42 2.06 -25.59 -14.55
CA VAL A 42 3.02 -25.11 -15.53
C VAL A 42 3.14 -26.10 -16.70
N PRO A 43 3.53 -25.66 -17.91
CA PRO A 43 3.72 -26.57 -19.03
C PRO A 43 4.75 -27.66 -18.70
N GLU A 44 4.57 -28.84 -19.29
CA GLU A 44 5.57 -29.92 -19.17
C GLU A 44 6.97 -29.44 -19.57
N ASN A 45 7.97 -29.93 -18.84
CA ASN A 45 9.38 -29.56 -19.03
C ASN A 45 9.71 -28.09 -18.73
N THR A 46 8.83 -27.35 -18.04
CA THR A 46 9.12 -26.01 -17.58
C THR A 46 9.75 -26.05 -16.19
N SER A 47 10.79 -25.26 -15.98
CA SER A 47 11.38 -25.08 -14.64
C SER A 47 10.51 -24.12 -13.84
N PHE A 48 10.00 -24.60 -12.72
CA PHE A 48 9.26 -23.81 -11.75
C PHE A 48 9.80 -24.06 -10.34
N ARG A 49 9.92 -23.01 -9.56
CA ARG A 49 10.33 -23.11 -8.15
C ARG A 49 9.67 -22.02 -7.32
N PHE A 50 9.34 -22.32 -6.10
CA PHE A 50 9.00 -21.28 -5.12
C PHE A 50 10.27 -20.52 -4.71
N LEU A 51 10.13 -19.20 -4.61
CA LEU A 51 11.19 -18.39 -4.00
C LEU A 51 11.18 -18.62 -2.48
N PRO A 52 12.35 -18.57 -1.84
CA PRO A 52 12.40 -18.60 -0.38
C PRO A 52 11.69 -17.39 0.20
N VAL A 53 11.11 -17.55 1.39
CA VAL A 53 10.55 -16.43 2.15
C VAL A 53 11.65 -15.43 2.44
N SER A 54 11.36 -14.15 2.22
CA SER A 54 12.30 -13.08 2.55
C SER A 54 12.69 -13.15 4.03
N GLN A 55 13.96 -12.96 4.30
CA GLN A 55 14.50 -12.87 5.67
C GLN A 55 14.54 -11.42 6.17
N GLU A 56 14.12 -10.47 5.35
CA GLU A 56 14.04 -9.07 5.76
C GLU A 56 12.88 -8.85 6.73
N LYS A 57 13.10 -7.92 7.66
CA LYS A 57 12.04 -7.50 8.57
C LYS A 57 10.89 -6.85 7.80
N PRO A 58 9.64 -7.21 8.08
CA PRO A 58 8.49 -6.70 7.34
C PRO A 58 8.11 -5.28 7.76
N LEU A 59 7.47 -4.57 6.84
CA LEU A 59 6.58 -3.47 7.18
C LEU A 59 5.28 -4.08 7.72
N VAL A 60 4.86 -3.67 8.91
CA VAL A 60 3.66 -4.21 9.57
C VAL A 60 2.57 -3.15 9.60
N ILE A 61 1.47 -3.43 8.93
CA ILE A 61 0.30 -2.55 8.86
C ILE A 61 -0.74 -3.07 9.85
N TYR A 62 -1.16 -2.24 10.79
CA TYR A 62 -2.33 -2.46 11.62
C TYR A 62 -3.38 -1.41 11.29
N GLY A 63 -4.53 -1.83 10.77
CA GLY A 63 -5.51 -0.89 10.25
C GLY A 63 -6.92 -1.46 10.09
N THR A 64 -7.68 -0.81 9.23
CA THR A 64 -9.12 -0.98 9.04
C THR A 64 -9.47 -1.72 7.75
N SER A 65 -10.74 -1.59 7.28
CA SER A 65 -11.16 -2.05 5.95
C SER A 65 -10.35 -1.43 4.81
N ILE A 66 -9.92 -0.18 4.97
CA ILE A 66 -9.09 0.52 3.97
C ILE A 66 -7.73 -0.17 3.87
N ALA A 67 -7.10 -0.49 5.00
CA ALA A 67 -5.86 -1.25 5.02
C ALA A 67 -6.04 -2.69 4.49
N GLN A 68 -7.16 -3.35 4.80
CA GLN A 68 -7.50 -4.67 4.25
C GLN A 68 -7.67 -4.63 2.73
N GLY A 69 -8.03 -3.48 2.16
CA GLY A 69 -8.17 -3.26 0.72
C GLY A 69 -9.62 -3.31 0.24
N ALA A 70 -10.58 -2.88 1.07
CA ALA A 70 -11.97 -2.75 0.65
C ALA A 70 -12.11 -1.88 -0.59
N CYS A 71 -12.94 -2.31 -1.53
CA CYS A 71 -13.21 -1.67 -2.82
C CYS A 71 -12.04 -1.65 -3.82
N ALA A 72 -10.88 -2.24 -3.51
CA ALA A 72 -9.88 -2.51 -4.53
C ALA A 72 -10.46 -3.45 -5.62
N SER A 73 -10.25 -3.13 -6.90
CA SER A 73 -10.82 -3.91 -8.03
C SER A 73 -10.32 -5.36 -8.06
N ARG A 74 -9.17 -5.62 -7.50
CA ARG A 74 -8.52 -6.93 -7.37
C ARG A 74 -7.50 -6.91 -6.23
N PRO A 75 -7.13 -8.06 -5.66
CA PRO A 75 -6.23 -8.11 -4.50
C PRO A 75 -4.91 -7.34 -4.68
N GLY A 76 -4.30 -7.43 -5.85
CA GLY A 76 -3.06 -6.72 -6.15
C GLY A 76 -3.19 -5.19 -6.14
N MET A 77 -4.39 -4.63 -6.14
CA MET A 77 -4.64 -3.18 -6.07
C MET A 77 -4.92 -2.66 -4.66
N ALA A 78 -5.01 -3.52 -3.64
CA ALA A 78 -4.97 -3.04 -2.26
C ALA A 78 -3.66 -2.27 -1.99
N TRP A 79 -3.74 -1.12 -1.32
CA TRP A 79 -2.57 -0.24 -1.17
C TRP A 79 -1.39 -0.93 -0.47
N GLY A 80 -1.63 -1.80 0.50
CA GLY A 80 -0.57 -2.59 1.13
C GLY A 80 0.15 -3.52 0.14
N ASN A 81 -0.56 -4.08 -0.84
CA ASN A 81 0.01 -4.91 -1.90
C ASN A 81 0.75 -4.08 -2.96
N ILE A 82 0.27 -2.86 -3.25
CA ILE A 82 1.01 -1.91 -4.10
C ILE A 82 2.29 -1.48 -3.39
N LEU A 83 2.21 -1.17 -2.10
CA LEU A 83 3.35 -0.81 -1.26
C LEU A 83 4.42 -1.91 -1.27
N ASN A 84 4.01 -3.18 -1.08
CA ASN A 84 4.90 -4.34 -1.14
C ASN A 84 5.68 -4.39 -2.47
N ARG A 85 4.98 -4.25 -3.60
CA ARG A 85 5.64 -4.27 -4.93
C ARG A 85 6.58 -3.08 -5.18
N LYS A 86 6.28 -1.91 -4.58
CA LYS A 86 7.06 -0.68 -4.81
C LYS A 86 8.22 -0.50 -3.83
N SER A 87 8.08 -1.00 -2.62
CA SER A 87 9.10 -0.88 -1.59
C SER A 87 10.14 -2.00 -1.61
N GLU A 88 9.81 -3.13 -2.23
CA GLU A 88 10.58 -4.39 -2.17
C GLU A 88 10.75 -4.95 -0.74
N HIS A 89 10.02 -4.40 0.25
CA HIS A 89 9.97 -4.93 1.61
C HIS A 89 8.80 -5.90 1.76
N PRO A 90 8.98 -6.98 2.52
CA PRO A 90 7.86 -7.81 2.95
C PRO A 90 6.83 -6.97 3.69
N VAL A 91 5.55 -7.20 3.43
CA VAL A 91 4.45 -6.52 4.11
C VAL A 91 3.57 -7.53 4.82
N ILE A 92 3.38 -7.33 6.12
CA ILE A 92 2.33 -8.00 6.91
C ILE A 92 1.17 -7.03 7.01
N ASN A 93 0.05 -7.38 6.37
CA ASN A 93 -1.16 -6.57 6.40
C ASN A 93 -2.15 -7.13 7.41
N LEU A 94 -2.34 -6.41 8.51
CA LEU A 94 -3.31 -6.67 9.57
C LEU A 94 -4.43 -5.62 9.50
N GLY A 95 -5.05 -5.49 8.34
CA GLY A 95 -6.26 -4.70 8.13
C GLY A 95 -7.48 -5.50 8.57
N PHE A 96 -8.30 -4.92 9.46
CA PHE A 96 -9.50 -5.56 10.03
C PHE A 96 -10.73 -4.72 9.73
N SER A 97 -11.50 -5.13 8.72
CA SER A 97 -12.71 -4.44 8.29
C SER A 97 -13.73 -4.30 9.44
N GLY A 98 -14.18 -3.07 9.71
CA GLY A 98 -15.07 -2.75 10.83
C GLY A 98 -14.42 -2.82 12.22
N ASN A 99 -13.16 -3.26 12.30
CA ASN A 99 -12.33 -3.37 13.52
C ASN A 99 -11.02 -2.58 13.32
N GLY A 100 -9.95 -2.94 14.01
CA GLY A 100 -8.73 -2.13 13.99
C GLY A 100 -8.98 -0.80 14.71
N LYS A 101 -9.34 -0.91 15.99
CA LYS A 101 -9.74 0.23 16.84
C LYS A 101 -8.76 0.45 18.00
N LEU A 102 -7.48 0.21 17.72
CA LEU A 102 -6.40 0.29 18.71
C LEU A 102 -6.65 -0.62 19.91
N GLU A 103 -7.07 -1.85 19.67
CA GLU A 103 -7.32 -2.86 20.70
C GLU A 103 -5.99 -3.29 21.35
N SER A 104 -5.98 -3.38 22.70
CA SER A 104 -4.78 -3.75 23.46
C SER A 104 -4.23 -5.12 23.08
N GLU A 105 -5.14 -6.07 22.85
CA GLU A 105 -4.83 -7.46 22.49
C GLU A 105 -4.07 -7.53 21.13
N LEU A 106 -4.36 -6.61 20.22
CA LEU A 106 -3.65 -6.52 18.96
C LEU A 106 -2.24 -5.97 19.15
N PHE A 107 -2.04 -5.02 20.06
CA PHE A 107 -0.69 -4.53 20.39
C PHE A 107 0.15 -5.60 21.10
N ASP A 108 -0.46 -6.49 21.89
CA ASP A 108 0.23 -7.64 22.44
C ASP A 108 0.78 -8.55 21.34
N LEU A 109 -0.05 -8.89 20.34
CA LEU A 109 0.35 -9.71 19.20
C LEU A 109 1.36 -8.99 18.29
N LEU A 110 1.18 -7.70 18.04
CA LEU A 110 2.14 -6.88 17.26
C LEU A 110 3.52 -6.86 17.92
N SER A 111 3.57 -6.87 19.25
CA SER A 111 4.82 -6.83 20.01
C SER A 111 5.69 -8.09 19.83
N GLU A 112 5.13 -9.18 19.30
CA GLU A 112 5.83 -10.43 18.99
C GLU A 112 6.52 -10.36 17.59
N ILE A 113 6.21 -9.36 16.76
CA ILE A 113 6.72 -9.25 15.39
C ILE A 113 8.02 -8.42 15.38
N ASP A 114 9.10 -9.00 14.87
CA ASP A 114 10.34 -8.25 14.62
C ASP A 114 10.20 -7.42 13.33
N ALA A 115 9.50 -6.29 13.44
CA ALA A 115 9.16 -5.41 12.34
C ALA A 115 10.32 -4.51 11.91
N LYS A 116 10.35 -4.12 10.64
CA LYS A 116 11.16 -3.02 10.11
C LYS A 116 10.54 -1.66 10.46
N LEU A 117 9.22 -1.58 10.39
CA LEU A 117 8.41 -0.40 10.75
C LEU A 117 6.97 -0.84 11.03
N PHE A 118 6.35 -0.25 12.03
CA PHE A 118 4.92 -0.39 12.30
C PHE A 118 4.14 0.80 11.72
N ILE A 119 3.06 0.52 11.02
CA ILE A 119 2.11 1.51 10.47
C ILE A 119 0.79 1.32 11.21
N ILE A 120 0.39 2.29 12.01
CA ILE A 120 -0.85 2.26 12.81
C ILE A 120 -1.88 3.14 12.13
N ASP A 121 -2.75 2.52 11.33
CA ASP A 121 -3.75 3.13 10.45
C ASP A 121 -5.18 2.77 10.89
N CYS A 122 -5.50 3.10 12.14
CA CYS A 122 -6.76 2.71 12.78
C CYS A 122 -7.80 3.83 12.84
N MET A 123 -7.44 5.08 12.53
CA MET A 123 -8.32 6.23 12.69
C MET A 123 -9.66 6.10 11.92
N PRO A 124 -9.74 5.50 10.72
CA PRO A 124 -11.01 5.38 10.00
C PRO A 124 -12.12 4.59 10.74
N ASN A 125 -11.77 3.76 11.72
CA ASN A 125 -12.76 3.02 12.53
C ASN A 125 -12.99 3.62 13.93
N LEU A 126 -12.43 4.79 14.21
CA LEU A 126 -12.57 5.47 15.51
C LEU A 126 -13.59 6.62 15.55
N PRO A 127 -14.14 7.15 14.42
CA PRO A 127 -15.24 8.09 14.52
C PRO A 127 -16.39 7.55 15.39
N GLY A 128 -16.90 8.38 16.30
CA GLY A 128 -17.91 7.99 17.30
C GLY A 128 -17.36 7.38 18.59
N LYS A 129 -16.05 7.17 18.70
CA LYS A 129 -15.40 6.92 20.00
C LYS A 129 -15.16 8.23 20.73
N SER A 130 -15.13 8.19 22.08
CA SER A 130 -14.79 9.38 22.84
C SER A 130 -13.33 9.79 22.61
N ALA A 131 -13.06 11.08 22.72
CA ALA A 131 -11.74 11.67 22.64
C ALA A 131 -10.72 10.96 23.55
N GLU A 132 -11.11 10.75 24.81
CA GLU A 132 -10.30 10.05 25.81
C GLU A 132 -9.91 8.62 25.38
N VAL A 133 -10.85 7.86 24.81
CA VAL A 133 -10.57 6.49 24.34
C VAL A 133 -9.54 6.47 23.22
N ILE A 134 -9.65 7.40 22.27
CA ILE A 134 -8.70 7.47 21.14
C ILE A 134 -7.29 7.83 21.65
N TYR A 135 -7.22 8.87 22.46
CA TYR A 135 -5.97 9.33 23.07
C TYR A 135 -5.30 8.22 23.90
N ASP A 136 -6.04 7.63 24.85
CA ASP A 136 -5.54 6.61 25.77
C ASP A 136 -5.07 5.34 25.04
N ARG A 137 -5.86 4.85 24.07
CA ARG A 137 -5.50 3.65 23.32
C ARG A 137 -4.25 3.87 22.48
N THR A 138 -4.10 5.05 21.86
CA THR A 138 -2.89 5.41 21.12
C THR A 138 -1.66 5.39 22.02
N LEU A 139 -1.71 6.06 23.17
CA LEU A 139 -0.58 6.10 24.10
C LEU A 139 -0.20 4.69 24.60
N LYS A 140 -1.21 3.94 25.07
CA LYS A 140 -1.00 2.60 25.61
C LYS A 140 -0.44 1.65 24.56
N GLY A 141 -0.97 1.70 23.34
CA GLY A 141 -0.53 0.85 22.23
C GLY A 141 0.92 1.14 21.81
N VAL A 142 1.27 2.41 21.65
CA VAL A 142 2.66 2.80 21.31
C VAL A 142 3.63 2.41 22.43
N LYS A 143 3.30 2.71 23.69
CA LYS A 143 4.14 2.33 24.84
C LYS A 143 4.31 0.81 24.92
N LYS A 144 3.27 0.05 24.63
CA LYS A 144 3.34 -1.42 24.59
C LYS A 144 4.31 -1.93 23.54
N LEU A 145 4.27 -1.39 22.33
CA LEU A 145 5.24 -1.75 21.27
C LEU A 145 6.67 -1.39 21.68
N ARG A 146 6.87 -0.28 22.39
CA ARG A 146 8.20 0.14 22.86
C ARG A 146 8.79 -0.75 23.94
N GLU A 147 7.98 -1.56 24.65
CA GLU A 147 8.51 -2.52 25.62
C GLU A 147 9.40 -3.58 24.96
N THR A 148 9.13 -3.93 23.71
CA THR A 148 9.77 -5.05 23.01
C THR A 148 10.48 -4.64 21.71
N SER A 149 10.07 -3.54 21.08
CA SER A 149 10.56 -3.14 19.75
C SER A 149 11.15 -1.74 19.71
N LYS A 150 12.26 -1.61 18.97
CA LYS A 150 12.88 -0.32 18.60
C LYS A 150 12.50 0.11 17.18
N ALA A 151 11.70 -0.67 16.45
CA ALA A 151 11.29 -0.32 15.10
C ALA A 151 10.53 1.01 15.07
N PRO A 152 10.71 1.86 14.08
CA PRO A 152 9.92 3.08 13.91
C PRO A 152 8.41 2.78 13.95
N ILE A 153 7.63 3.70 14.49
CA ILE A 153 6.16 3.64 14.52
C ILE A 153 5.62 4.85 13.77
N LEU A 154 4.84 4.61 12.73
CA LEU A 154 4.12 5.64 11.97
C LEU A 154 2.66 5.67 12.41
N LEU A 155 2.24 6.76 13.03
CA LEU A 155 0.85 7.05 13.35
C LEU A 155 0.20 7.77 12.18
N VAL A 156 -0.97 7.32 11.76
CA VAL A 156 -1.65 7.80 10.54
C VAL A 156 -2.99 8.41 10.88
N GLU A 157 -3.25 9.61 10.38
CA GLU A 157 -4.55 10.27 10.49
C GLU A 157 -5.63 9.57 9.64
N HIS A 158 -6.87 9.84 9.97
CA HIS A 158 -8.01 9.56 9.10
C HIS A 158 -7.90 10.49 7.87
N ASP A 159 -8.04 9.92 6.69
CA ASP A 159 -7.90 10.62 5.40
C ASP A 159 -9.07 11.54 5.03
N GLY A 160 -10.16 11.51 5.81
CA GLY A 160 -11.38 12.28 5.58
C GLY A 160 -12.46 11.45 4.89
N TYR A 161 -13.53 12.15 4.51
CA TYR A 161 -14.64 11.60 3.74
C TYR A 161 -14.86 12.42 2.47
N ALA A 162 -15.34 11.81 1.38
CA ALA A 162 -15.59 12.52 0.12
C ALA A 162 -16.61 13.65 0.25
N ASN A 163 -17.47 13.62 1.26
CA ASN A 163 -18.51 14.62 1.51
C ASN A 163 -18.20 15.57 2.66
N ASP A 164 -16.98 15.62 3.17
CA ASP A 164 -16.62 16.46 4.32
C ASP A 164 -16.80 17.95 4.05
N VAL A 165 -16.55 18.42 2.83
CA VAL A 165 -16.76 19.82 2.41
C VAL A 165 -18.25 20.24 2.40
N THR A 166 -19.17 19.27 2.42
CA THR A 166 -20.64 19.52 2.38
C THR A 166 -21.37 19.05 3.63
N SER A 167 -20.68 18.37 4.53
CA SER A 167 -21.23 17.80 5.75
C SER A 167 -20.32 18.07 6.95
N GLU A 168 -20.66 19.12 7.70
CA GLU A 168 -19.98 19.48 8.96
C GLU A 168 -19.91 18.30 9.94
N LYS A 169 -20.96 17.47 9.99
CA LYS A 169 -20.99 16.28 10.82
C LYS A 169 -19.96 15.24 10.38
N ALA A 170 -19.76 15.06 9.08
CA ALA A 170 -18.76 14.15 8.55
C ALA A 170 -17.35 14.65 8.88
N GLU A 171 -17.08 15.93 8.65
CA GLU A 171 -15.81 16.57 9.00
C GLU A 171 -15.53 16.46 10.50
N GLU A 172 -16.48 16.85 11.35
CA GLU A 172 -16.33 16.82 12.81
C GLU A 172 -15.96 15.42 13.31
N SER A 173 -16.57 14.37 12.74
CA SER A 173 -16.39 13.00 13.22
C SER A 173 -14.95 12.49 13.10
N TYR A 174 -14.27 12.75 11.98
CA TYR A 174 -12.87 12.36 11.84
C TYR A 174 -11.91 13.41 12.42
N ARG A 175 -12.29 14.67 12.46
CA ARG A 175 -11.49 15.74 13.06
C ARG A 175 -11.22 15.47 14.54
N VAL A 176 -12.20 14.98 15.28
CA VAL A 176 -12.02 14.55 16.68
C VAL A 176 -10.96 13.44 16.74
N ALA A 177 -11.05 12.42 15.88
CA ALA A 177 -10.10 11.32 15.85
C ALA A 177 -8.66 11.81 15.56
N ASN A 178 -8.48 12.63 14.54
CA ASN A 178 -7.17 13.19 14.16
C ASN A 178 -6.62 14.11 15.25
N THR A 179 -7.48 14.92 15.90
CA THR A 179 -7.07 15.81 17.00
C THR A 179 -6.50 15.00 18.16
N GLU A 180 -7.18 13.93 18.58
CA GLU A 180 -6.73 13.11 19.71
C GLU A 180 -5.50 12.26 19.36
N LEU A 181 -5.40 11.78 18.12
CA LEU A 181 -4.18 11.15 17.63
C LEU A 181 -2.99 12.11 17.69
N ARG A 182 -3.17 13.35 17.22
CA ARG A 182 -2.15 14.40 17.25
C ARG A 182 -1.73 14.74 18.66
N LYS A 183 -2.68 14.84 19.58
CA LYS A 183 -2.42 15.09 20.99
C LYS A 183 -1.62 13.94 21.62
N ALA A 184 -1.99 12.69 21.33
CA ALA A 184 -1.25 11.54 21.81
C ALA A 184 0.18 11.52 21.24
N TYR A 185 0.35 11.81 19.95
CA TYR A 185 1.67 11.97 19.33
C TYR A 185 2.53 13.03 20.04
N ASN A 186 1.97 14.22 20.31
CA ASN A 186 2.71 15.28 20.99
C ASN A 186 3.13 14.86 22.40
N THR A 187 2.23 14.18 23.14
CA THR A 187 2.57 13.63 24.46
C THR A 187 3.72 12.62 24.40
N LEU A 188 3.70 11.72 23.38
CA LEU A 188 4.81 10.77 23.18
C LEU A 188 6.14 11.48 22.88
N GLN A 189 6.10 12.59 22.14
CA GLN A 189 7.28 13.40 21.86
C GLN A 189 7.77 14.11 23.14
N GLU A 190 6.89 14.68 23.95
CA GLU A 190 7.20 15.30 25.24
C GLU A 190 7.80 14.30 26.23
N GLU A 191 7.30 13.06 26.23
CA GLU A 191 7.85 11.95 27.01
C GLU A 191 9.16 11.37 26.41
N GLN A 192 9.64 11.92 25.31
CA GLN A 192 10.86 11.50 24.60
C GLN A 192 10.83 10.02 24.17
N ILE A 193 9.64 9.51 23.82
CA ILE A 193 9.53 8.18 23.24
C ILE A 193 10.15 8.22 21.83
N PRO A 194 11.19 7.41 21.55
CA PRO A 194 11.95 7.53 20.30
C PRO A 194 11.21 6.97 19.10
N ASP A 195 11.60 7.43 17.91
CA ASP A 195 11.24 6.88 16.60
C ASP A 195 9.72 6.77 16.36
N ILE A 196 8.96 7.78 16.82
CA ILE A 196 7.54 7.94 16.53
C ILE A 196 7.38 9.00 15.45
N TYR A 197 6.70 8.64 14.37
CA TYR A 197 6.45 9.46 13.21
C TYR A 197 4.96 9.66 12.98
N TYR A 198 4.62 10.62 12.15
CA TYR A 198 3.23 11.01 11.92
C TYR A 198 2.98 11.27 10.44
N LEU A 199 1.83 10.83 9.95
CA LEU A 199 1.36 11.07 8.58
C LEU A 199 -0.01 11.74 8.65
N THR A 200 -0.10 12.94 8.10
CA THR A 200 -1.32 13.74 8.14
C THR A 200 -2.29 13.40 7.01
N LYS A 201 -3.56 13.78 7.18
CA LYS A 201 -4.60 13.72 6.14
C LYS A 201 -4.13 14.39 4.84
N GLU A 202 -3.52 15.55 4.96
CA GLU A 202 -3.02 16.34 3.83
C GLU A 202 -1.87 15.64 3.10
N GLU A 203 -0.98 14.98 3.83
CA GLU A 203 0.12 14.19 3.24
C GLU A 203 -0.40 12.92 2.55
N ILE A 204 -1.47 12.30 3.06
CA ILE A 204 -2.15 11.17 2.39
C ILE A 204 -2.78 11.66 1.09
N GLY A 205 -3.58 12.74 1.14
CA GLY A 205 -4.06 13.49 -0.01
C GLY A 205 -4.97 12.71 -0.94
N ILE A 206 -5.94 11.94 -0.40
CA ILE A 206 -6.89 11.20 -1.24
C ILE A 206 -7.83 12.19 -1.94
N PRO A 207 -7.87 12.21 -3.29
CA PRO A 207 -8.81 13.04 -4.01
C PRO A 207 -10.24 12.50 -3.92
N ALA A 208 -11.25 13.33 -4.14
CA ALA A 208 -12.67 12.92 -4.13
C ALA A 208 -12.92 11.74 -5.11
N ASP A 209 -12.32 11.78 -6.31
CA ASP A 209 -12.40 10.68 -7.29
C ASP A 209 -11.64 9.41 -6.85
N GLY A 210 -10.87 9.50 -5.78
CA GLY A 210 -10.18 8.39 -5.15
C GLY A 210 -11.06 7.53 -4.27
N MET A 211 -12.34 7.86 -4.07
CA MET A 211 -13.27 7.15 -3.19
C MET A 211 -14.46 6.54 -3.96
N VAL A 212 -14.91 5.34 -3.54
CA VAL A 212 -16.05 4.62 -4.15
C VAL A 212 -17.37 5.03 -3.51
N ASP A 213 -17.44 4.93 -2.18
CA ASP A 213 -18.64 5.13 -1.37
C ASP A 213 -18.53 6.34 -0.41
N GLY A 214 -17.53 7.15 -0.64
CA GLY A 214 -17.20 8.30 0.20
C GLY A 214 -16.29 7.98 1.39
N VAL A 215 -15.92 6.71 1.57
CA VAL A 215 -15.05 6.21 2.65
C VAL A 215 -13.93 5.32 2.10
N HIS A 216 -14.29 4.32 1.31
CA HIS A 216 -13.35 3.33 0.78
C HIS A 216 -12.79 3.76 -0.58
N SER A 217 -11.55 3.42 -0.82
CA SER A 217 -10.80 3.90 -1.97
C SER A 217 -11.04 3.10 -3.24
N THR A 218 -11.13 3.81 -4.38
CA THR A 218 -10.95 3.24 -5.72
C THR A 218 -9.50 2.79 -5.93
N ASP A 219 -9.20 2.14 -7.06
CA ASP A 219 -7.81 1.83 -7.43
C ASP A 219 -6.92 3.10 -7.49
N LEU A 220 -7.49 4.24 -7.90
CA LEU A 220 -6.79 5.53 -7.87
C LEU A 220 -6.44 5.94 -6.43
N GLY A 221 -7.40 5.86 -5.52
CA GLY A 221 -7.15 6.16 -4.11
C GLY A 221 -6.19 5.17 -3.45
N MET A 222 -6.30 3.88 -3.77
CA MET A 222 -5.35 2.86 -3.30
C MET A 222 -3.92 3.14 -3.77
N GLN A 223 -3.75 3.60 -5.03
CA GLN A 223 -2.45 4.01 -5.56
C GLN A 223 -1.92 5.23 -4.80
N GLN A 224 -2.76 6.23 -4.54
CA GLN A 224 -2.40 7.44 -3.81
C GLN A 224 -1.97 7.12 -2.37
N TYR A 225 -2.71 6.24 -1.66
CA TYR A 225 -2.29 5.72 -0.35
C TYR A 225 -0.89 5.12 -0.42
N ALA A 226 -0.68 4.17 -1.32
CA ALA A 226 0.60 3.49 -1.43
C ALA A 226 1.76 4.46 -1.71
N ASP A 227 1.54 5.48 -2.54
CA ASP A 227 2.58 6.47 -2.88
C ASP A 227 2.90 7.40 -1.70
N SER A 228 1.89 7.86 -0.98
CA SER A 228 2.05 8.71 0.21
C SER A 228 2.78 7.97 1.33
N TYR A 229 2.37 6.72 1.59
CA TYR A 229 3.02 5.89 2.61
C TYR A 229 4.45 5.54 2.21
N LEU A 230 4.69 5.16 0.95
CA LEU A 230 6.03 4.84 0.47
C LEU A 230 6.99 6.02 0.61
N LYS A 231 6.52 7.23 0.30
CA LYS A 231 7.30 8.46 0.48
C LYS A 231 7.69 8.63 1.95
N LYS A 232 6.71 8.53 2.87
CA LYS A 232 6.95 8.68 4.32
C LYS A 232 7.85 7.58 4.86
N ILE A 233 7.67 6.33 4.43
CA ILE A 233 8.50 5.18 4.83
C ILE A 233 9.95 5.40 4.42
N ARG A 234 10.20 5.85 3.20
CA ARG A 234 11.57 6.14 2.71
C ARG A 234 12.24 7.26 3.50
N GLU A 235 11.48 8.31 3.88
CA GLU A 235 11.96 9.36 4.75
C GLU A 235 12.38 8.78 6.12
N ILE A 236 11.54 7.96 6.74
CA ILE A 236 11.78 7.33 8.04
C ILE A 236 12.98 6.37 8.00
N LEU A 237 13.07 5.56 6.97
CA LEU A 237 14.11 4.54 6.83
C LEU A 237 15.38 5.07 6.15
N HIS A 238 15.44 6.36 5.79
CA HIS A 238 16.54 7.01 5.07
C HIS A 238 16.89 6.29 3.75
N GLU A 239 15.87 5.79 3.05
CA GLU A 239 16.03 5.09 1.79
C GLU A 239 16.03 6.08 0.61
N LYS A 240 16.81 5.75 -0.43
CA LYS A 240 16.79 6.53 -1.65
C LYS A 240 15.46 6.39 -2.37
N ASN A 241 15.04 7.44 -3.06
CA ASN A 241 13.83 7.45 -3.87
C ASN A 241 14.08 6.77 -5.24
N GLU A 242 14.62 5.55 -5.19
CA GLU A 242 14.79 4.70 -6.36
C GLU A 242 13.58 3.79 -6.50
N GLY A 243 13.06 3.63 -7.73
CA GLY A 243 11.98 2.67 -7.99
C GLY A 243 12.46 1.23 -7.77
N PRO A 244 11.54 0.28 -7.56
CA PRO A 244 11.91 -1.12 -7.39
C PRO A 244 12.67 -1.65 -8.60
N THR A 245 13.70 -2.44 -8.36
CA THR A 245 14.57 -3.00 -9.41
C THR A 245 13.81 -3.95 -10.33
N SER A 246 12.74 -4.57 -9.82
CA SER A 246 11.80 -5.40 -10.59
C SER A 246 11.00 -4.61 -11.63
N CYS A 247 10.88 -3.29 -11.48
CA CYS A 247 10.14 -2.40 -12.37
C CYS A 247 11.04 -1.63 -13.35
N ILE A 248 12.31 -2.00 -13.51
CA ILE A 248 13.17 -1.38 -14.52
C ILE A 248 12.60 -1.71 -15.91
N PRO A 249 12.15 -0.70 -16.68
CA PRO A 249 11.60 -0.94 -18.00
C PRO A 249 12.62 -1.62 -18.88
N CYS A 250 12.32 -2.82 -19.36
CA CYS A 250 13.13 -3.43 -20.41
C CYS A 250 12.65 -2.97 -21.78
N LYS A 251 13.60 -2.78 -22.69
CA LYS A 251 13.28 -2.42 -24.06
C LYS A 251 12.46 -3.55 -24.70
N GLN A 252 11.22 -3.24 -25.08
CA GLN A 252 10.41 -4.19 -25.84
C GLN A 252 10.87 -4.15 -27.31
N GLN A 253 11.42 -5.24 -27.79
CA GLN A 253 11.60 -5.48 -29.23
C GLN A 253 10.42 -6.32 -29.73
N ARG A 254 9.65 -5.78 -30.64
CA ARG A 254 8.68 -6.56 -31.44
C ARG A 254 9.27 -6.76 -32.82
N ASP A 255 9.18 -7.95 -33.35
CA ASP A 255 9.69 -8.32 -34.70
C ASP A 255 9.03 -7.50 -35.83
N SER A 256 7.92 -6.82 -35.54
CA SER A 256 7.13 -6.04 -36.50
C SER A 256 7.24 -4.52 -36.31
N TYR A 257 7.98 -4.03 -35.32
CA TYR A 257 8.04 -2.59 -35.03
C TYR A 257 9.39 -2.20 -34.46
N ASP A 258 10.14 -1.39 -35.20
CA ASP A 258 11.42 -0.84 -34.76
C ASP A 258 11.20 0.42 -33.91
N TRP A 259 11.16 0.24 -32.60
CA TRP A 259 11.02 1.34 -31.65
C TRP A 259 12.19 2.34 -31.69
N TYR A 260 13.39 1.89 -32.03
CA TYR A 260 14.55 2.77 -32.07
C TYR A 260 14.49 3.70 -33.29
N ALA A 261 14.23 3.15 -34.46
CA ALA A 261 14.06 3.95 -35.66
C ALA A 261 12.93 4.97 -35.49
N ARG A 262 11.81 4.55 -34.91
CA ARG A 262 10.69 5.45 -34.65
C ARG A 262 10.99 6.51 -33.59
N HIS A 263 11.71 6.15 -32.53
CA HIS A 263 12.12 7.09 -31.48
C HIS A 263 13.09 8.14 -32.05
N GLU A 264 14.09 7.73 -32.82
CA GLU A 264 15.02 8.67 -33.48
C GLU A 264 14.31 9.60 -34.45
N GLU A 265 13.33 9.10 -35.21
CA GLU A 265 12.49 9.93 -36.08
C GLU A 265 11.73 10.99 -35.27
N ILE A 266 11.10 10.63 -34.16
CA ILE A 266 10.40 11.57 -33.29
C ILE A 266 11.35 12.59 -32.67
N LEU A 267 12.54 12.16 -32.22
CA LEU A 267 13.55 13.08 -31.69
C LEU A 267 14.04 14.07 -32.76
N LYS A 268 14.19 13.61 -34.00
CA LYS A 268 14.57 14.49 -35.13
C LYS A 268 13.48 15.52 -35.42
N LEU A 269 12.22 15.08 -35.51
CA LEU A 269 11.07 15.97 -35.73
C LEU A 269 10.96 17.04 -34.63
N ASN A 270 11.16 16.64 -33.37
CA ASN A 270 11.13 17.57 -32.23
C ASN A 270 12.30 18.56 -32.21
N ARG A 271 13.45 18.20 -32.77
CA ARG A 271 14.58 19.14 -32.93
C ARG A 271 14.33 20.16 -34.06
N GLU A 272 13.66 19.72 -35.11
CA GLU A 272 13.33 20.58 -36.26
C GLU A 272 12.13 21.50 -35.98
N ASN A 273 11.16 21.01 -35.21
CA ASN A 273 9.92 21.72 -34.83
C ASN A 273 9.60 21.43 -33.39
N ALA A 274 10.09 22.24 -32.45
CA ALA A 274 9.81 22.05 -31.03
C ALA A 274 8.29 22.20 -30.76
N PRO A 275 7.61 21.13 -30.31
CA PRO A 275 6.18 21.20 -30.03
C PRO A 275 5.93 21.99 -28.73
N GLU A 276 4.87 22.79 -28.71
CA GLU A 276 4.41 23.47 -27.49
C GLU A 276 3.77 22.48 -26.50
N ILE A 277 3.18 21.41 -27.02
CA ILE A 277 2.54 20.35 -26.21
C ILE A 277 2.90 18.99 -26.81
N ILE A 278 3.39 18.08 -25.98
CA ILE A 278 3.61 16.68 -26.35
C ILE A 278 2.59 15.82 -25.59
N MET A 279 1.74 15.12 -26.33
CA MET A 279 0.83 14.12 -25.78
C MET A 279 1.38 12.73 -26.07
N ILE A 280 1.67 11.96 -25.02
CA ILE A 280 2.10 10.57 -25.12
C ILE A 280 0.90 9.71 -24.75
N GLY A 281 0.41 8.93 -25.70
CA GLY A 281 -0.73 8.05 -25.51
C GLY A 281 -0.42 6.60 -25.89
N ASN A 282 -1.24 5.71 -25.41
CA ASN A 282 -1.27 4.31 -25.79
C ASN A 282 -2.56 4.05 -26.60
N SER A 283 -2.59 2.96 -27.34
CA SER A 283 -3.73 2.53 -28.19
C SER A 283 -4.91 1.93 -27.41
N ILE A 284 -5.07 2.29 -26.15
CA ILE A 284 -6.24 1.88 -25.34
C ILE A 284 -7.30 2.97 -25.37
#